data_c4e1dd3f6e21e338b40c0486b0bbae4c
#
_entry.id   c4e1dd3f6e21e338b40c0486b0bbae4c
#
_cell.length_a   1.000
_cell.length_b   1.000
_cell.length_c   1.000
_cell.angle_alpha   90.00
_cell.angle_beta   90.00
_cell.angle_gamma   90.00
#
_symmetry.space_group_name_H-M   'P 1'
#
loop_
_entity.id
_entity.type
_entity.pdbx_description
1 polymer ?
#
loop_
_entity_poly.entity_id
_entity_poly.type
_entity_poly.pdbx_seq_one_letter_code
_entity_poly.pdbx_strand_id
1 'polypeptide(L)'
;TMAEAVAPRLETITGGRVYLRIISNLAIYRKTKASAIWPAKFLGGEEIVDGIIEAFAFACADPFRVATHNKGIMNGIDPVVIATGNDWRAIEAGAHTYSHWKEGHSSFTEWEKTDDGSLKGTIEIPMAIGLVGGATATHPTAKTCVKILDVKIPGGAAELSQVICSVGLCQNLGALRALASEGIQRGHMGLHARNLAVQVGAKGKEIDILAEKLKQSGKVRADKAEEILAEIRK
;
A
#
# COMPACT_ATOMS: atom_id res chain seq x y z
N THR A 1 12.47 21.64 16.85
CA THR A 1 11.04 21.28 17.08
C THR A 1 10.49 21.95 18.32
N MET A 2 9.15 21.94 18.50
CA MET A 2 8.51 22.46 19.73
C MET A 2 9.01 21.75 20.98
N ALA A 3 9.19 20.42 20.92
CA ALA A 3 9.73 19.63 22.04
C ALA A 3 11.14 20.10 22.47
N GLU A 4 12.01 20.39 21.51
CA GLU A 4 13.35 20.92 21.80
C GLU A 4 13.31 22.34 22.37
N ALA A 5 12.43 23.20 21.85
CA ALA A 5 12.30 24.58 22.32
C ALA A 5 11.70 24.69 23.72
N VAL A 6 10.79 23.78 24.09
CA VAL A 6 10.13 23.77 25.41
C VAL A 6 11.01 23.17 26.50
N ALA A 7 11.90 22.23 26.18
CA ALA A 7 12.71 21.50 27.15
C ALA A 7 13.50 22.40 28.12
N PRO A 8 14.29 23.40 27.68
CA PRO A 8 15.03 24.26 28.59
C PRO A 8 14.13 25.09 29.51
N ARG A 9 12.94 25.48 29.03
CA ARG A 9 11.97 26.23 29.83
C ARG A 9 11.38 25.35 30.96
N LEU A 10 11.07 24.09 30.66
CA LEU A 10 10.60 23.14 31.67
C LEU A 10 11.67 22.88 32.74
N GLU A 11 12.94 22.70 32.34
CA GLU A 11 14.05 22.55 33.30
C GLU A 11 14.17 23.77 34.23
N THR A 12 14.07 24.98 33.67
CA THR A 12 14.14 26.22 34.48
C THR A 12 12.97 26.34 35.46
N ILE A 13 11.76 25.99 35.05
CA ILE A 13 10.55 26.11 35.90
C ILE A 13 10.50 25.06 36.99
N THR A 14 10.91 23.81 36.68
CA THR A 14 10.74 22.67 37.56
C THR A 14 12.00 22.34 38.40
N GLY A 15 13.16 22.86 38.04
CA GLY A 15 14.45 22.44 38.57
C GLY A 15 14.84 21.00 38.21
N GLY A 16 14.05 20.35 37.35
CA GLY A 16 14.27 18.99 36.89
C GLY A 16 15.19 18.93 35.66
N ARG A 17 15.34 17.72 35.10
CA ARG A 17 16.14 17.45 33.90
C ARG A 17 15.28 16.80 32.82
N VAL A 18 15.36 17.32 31.59
CA VAL A 18 14.70 16.73 30.41
C VAL A 18 15.63 15.71 29.75
N TYR A 19 15.21 14.45 29.69
CA TYR A 19 15.96 13.36 29.09
C TYR A 19 15.61 13.14 27.62
N LEU A 20 14.34 13.31 27.21
CA LEU A 20 13.85 13.02 25.86
C LEU A 20 13.18 14.25 25.24
N ARG A 21 13.49 14.53 23.98
CA ARG A 21 12.93 15.63 23.19
C ARG A 21 12.45 15.08 21.85
N ILE A 22 11.57 14.10 21.90
CA ILE A 22 11.09 13.33 20.74
C ILE A 22 9.57 13.37 20.63
N ILE A 23 9.06 13.27 19.42
CA ILE A 23 7.62 13.14 19.15
C ILE A 23 7.30 11.72 18.67
N SER A 24 6.07 11.28 18.93
CA SER A 24 5.60 9.95 18.54
C SER A 24 5.22 9.91 17.06
N ASN A 25 5.45 8.75 16.42
CA ASN A 25 4.92 8.45 15.08
C ASN A 25 3.44 8.05 15.11
N LEU A 26 2.85 7.80 16.29
CA LEU A 26 1.41 7.56 16.44
C LEU A 26 0.64 8.88 16.31
N ALA A 27 0.46 9.35 15.10
CA ALA A 27 -0.08 10.66 14.77
C ALA A 27 -1.62 10.64 14.68
N ILE A 28 -2.31 10.25 15.75
CA ILE A 28 -3.79 10.04 15.79
C ILE A 28 -4.61 11.28 15.43
N TYR A 29 -4.03 12.48 15.49
CA TYR A 29 -4.68 13.74 15.11
C TYR A 29 -4.37 14.16 13.67
N ARG A 30 -3.55 13.41 12.93
CA ARG A 30 -3.22 13.65 11.52
C ARG A 30 -3.72 12.49 10.66
N LYS A 31 -4.99 12.17 10.81
CA LYS A 31 -5.64 11.12 10.03
C LYS A 31 -6.03 11.60 8.64
N THR A 32 -6.01 10.67 7.71
CA THR A 32 -6.55 10.84 6.37
C THR A 32 -7.56 9.74 6.10
N LYS A 33 -8.67 10.10 5.46
CA LYS A 33 -9.74 9.20 5.07
C LYS A 33 -9.92 9.24 3.56
N ALA A 34 -10.12 8.08 2.96
CA ALA A 34 -10.60 7.92 1.59
C ALA A 34 -11.75 6.92 1.56
N SER A 35 -12.73 7.15 0.68
CA SER A 35 -13.87 6.25 0.49
C SER A 35 -14.29 6.24 -0.97
N ALA A 36 -14.71 5.08 -1.48
CA ALA A 36 -15.23 4.94 -2.82
C ALA A 36 -16.28 3.82 -2.90
N ILE A 37 -17.12 3.89 -3.95
CA ILE A 37 -18.13 2.90 -4.26
C ILE A 37 -17.82 2.33 -5.65
N TRP A 38 -17.81 1.01 -5.74
CA TRP A 38 -17.60 0.28 -7.00
C TRP A 38 -18.86 -0.53 -7.34
N PRO A 39 -19.54 -0.20 -8.46
CA PRO A 39 -20.65 -1.01 -8.94
C PRO A 39 -20.23 -2.45 -9.20
N ALA A 40 -21.04 -3.43 -8.77
CA ALA A 40 -20.72 -4.85 -8.85
C ALA A 40 -20.31 -5.30 -10.27
N LYS A 41 -20.92 -4.72 -11.31
CA LYS A 41 -20.61 -5.03 -12.72
C LYS A 41 -19.14 -4.79 -13.10
N PHE A 42 -18.45 -3.82 -12.47
CA PHE A 42 -17.02 -3.53 -12.72
C PHE A 42 -16.10 -4.47 -11.95
N LEU A 43 -16.60 -5.11 -10.91
CA LEU A 43 -15.83 -6.07 -10.10
C LEU A 43 -15.92 -7.50 -10.64
N GLY A 44 -16.93 -7.80 -11.45
CA GLY A 44 -17.21 -9.13 -11.99
C GLY A 44 -18.52 -9.74 -11.52
N GLY A 45 -19.39 -8.95 -10.88
CA GLY A 45 -20.70 -9.34 -10.39
C GLY A 45 -20.82 -9.33 -8.87
N GLU A 46 -22.03 -9.54 -8.37
CA GLU A 46 -22.34 -9.51 -6.93
C GLU A 46 -21.65 -10.65 -6.17
N GLU A 47 -21.47 -11.81 -6.79
CA GLU A 47 -20.76 -12.94 -6.19
C GLU A 47 -19.32 -12.56 -5.81
N ILE A 48 -18.65 -11.75 -6.62
CA ILE A 48 -17.31 -11.23 -6.29
C ILE A 48 -17.37 -10.21 -5.15
N VAL A 49 -18.43 -9.38 -5.11
CA VAL A 49 -18.65 -8.45 -3.99
C VAL A 49 -18.81 -9.23 -2.69
N ASP A 50 -19.64 -10.26 -2.68
CA ASP A 50 -19.86 -11.12 -1.51
C ASP A 50 -18.56 -11.81 -1.08
N GLY A 51 -17.78 -12.34 -2.03
CA GLY A 51 -16.47 -12.93 -1.75
C GLY A 51 -15.46 -11.93 -1.16
N ILE A 52 -15.49 -10.66 -1.58
CA ILE A 52 -14.67 -9.59 -0.99
C ILE A 52 -15.08 -9.33 0.46
N ILE A 53 -16.39 -9.26 0.74
CA ILE A 53 -16.90 -9.06 2.11
C ILE A 53 -16.49 -10.22 3.03
N GLU A 54 -16.61 -11.47 2.57
CA GLU A 54 -16.17 -12.64 3.33
C GLU A 54 -14.66 -12.64 3.59
N ALA A 55 -13.86 -12.29 2.58
CA ALA A 55 -12.40 -12.18 2.73
C ALA A 55 -11.98 -11.06 3.71
N PHE A 56 -12.74 -9.98 3.76
CA PHE A 56 -12.59 -8.90 4.72
C PHE A 56 -13.02 -9.33 6.13
N ALA A 57 -14.19 -9.98 6.27
CA ALA A 57 -14.68 -10.49 7.54
C ALA A 57 -13.68 -11.46 8.18
N PHE A 58 -13.08 -12.34 7.38
CA PHE A 58 -12.00 -13.21 7.85
C PHE A 58 -10.77 -12.42 8.33
N ALA A 59 -10.38 -11.35 7.60
CA ALA A 59 -9.28 -10.50 8.05
C ALA A 59 -9.58 -9.79 9.38
N CYS A 60 -10.82 -9.44 9.64
CA CYS A 60 -11.23 -8.84 10.93
C CYS A 60 -11.24 -9.86 12.08
N ALA A 61 -11.51 -11.14 11.80
CA ALA A 61 -11.65 -12.19 12.80
C ALA A 61 -10.32 -12.84 13.22
N ASP A 62 -9.30 -12.83 12.33
CA ASP A 62 -8.05 -13.55 12.53
C ASP A 62 -6.83 -12.61 12.58
N PRO A 63 -6.08 -12.58 13.72
CA PRO A 63 -4.90 -11.72 13.87
C PRO A 63 -3.78 -12.03 12.86
N PHE A 64 -3.62 -13.27 12.42
CA PHE A 64 -2.63 -13.62 11.39
C PHE A 64 -3.04 -13.09 10.03
N ARG A 65 -4.34 -13.17 9.72
CA ARG A 65 -4.87 -12.66 8.46
C ARG A 65 -4.85 -11.13 8.41
N VAL A 66 -5.22 -10.43 9.49
CA VAL A 66 -5.21 -8.96 9.52
C VAL A 66 -3.80 -8.40 9.37
N ALA A 67 -2.79 -9.02 9.95
CA ALA A 67 -1.39 -8.61 9.78
C ALA A 67 -0.99 -8.63 8.29
N THR A 68 -1.35 -9.69 7.57
CA THR A 68 -1.10 -9.84 6.14
C THR A 68 -1.97 -8.88 5.30
N HIS A 69 -3.21 -8.67 5.71
CA HIS A 69 -4.16 -7.74 5.08
C HIS A 69 -3.64 -6.30 5.14
N ASN A 70 -3.27 -5.83 6.31
CA ASN A 70 -2.74 -4.49 6.53
C ASN A 70 -1.40 -4.26 5.82
N LYS A 71 -0.49 -5.25 5.89
CA LYS A 71 0.76 -5.22 5.11
C LYS A 71 0.48 -5.09 3.61
N GLY A 72 -0.56 -5.77 3.10
CA GLY A 72 -0.97 -5.67 1.72
C GLY A 72 -1.41 -4.26 1.31
N ILE A 73 -2.05 -3.51 2.20
CA ILE A 73 -2.43 -2.11 2.00
C ILE A 73 -1.19 -1.22 1.89
N MET A 74 -0.20 -1.45 2.75
CA MET A 74 1.07 -0.71 2.73
C MET A 74 1.87 -0.92 1.44
N ASN A 75 1.70 -2.03 0.74
CA ASN A 75 2.29 -2.23 -0.60
C ASN A 75 1.87 -1.14 -1.61
N GLY A 76 0.72 -0.51 -1.43
CA GLY A 76 0.29 0.64 -2.24
C GLY A 76 0.75 1.98 -1.65
N ILE A 77 0.69 2.12 -0.33
CA ILE A 77 1.03 3.35 0.39
C ILE A 77 2.52 3.66 0.32
N ASP A 78 3.37 2.70 0.70
CA ASP A 78 4.82 2.91 0.81
C ASP A 78 5.49 3.37 -0.47
N PRO A 79 5.20 2.81 -1.66
CA PRO A 79 5.82 3.29 -2.89
C PRO A 79 5.57 4.78 -3.16
N VAL A 80 4.37 5.29 -2.87
CA VAL A 80 4.04 6.71 -3.07
C VAL A 80 4.72 7.57 -2.02
N VAL A 81 4.76 7.12 -0.76
CA VAL A 81 5.47 7.78 0.34
C VAL A 81 6.96 7.90 0.02
N ILE A 82 7.59 6.82 -0.43
CA ILE A 82 9.01 6.77 -0.83
C ILE A 82 9.26 7.66 -2.05
N ALA A 83 8.44 7.55 -3.09
CA ALA A 83 8.58 8.33 -4.31
C ALA A 83 8.49 9.84 -4.07
N THR A 84 7.71 10.26 -3.07
CA THR A 84 7.55 11.67 -2.69
C THR A 84 8.54 12.13 -1.61
N GLY A 85 9.52 11.29 -1.23
CA GLY A 85 10.58 11.63 -0.29
C GLY A 85 10.13 11.73 1.16
N ASN A 86 9.02 11.09 1.52
CA ASN A 86 8.50 11.02 2.88
C ASN A 86 9.04 9.79 3.64
N ASP A 87 8.87 9.79 4.95
CA ASP A 87 9.36 8.71 5.83
C ASP A 87 8.34 7.56 5.90
N TRP A 88 8.52 6.55 5.05
CA TRP A 88 7.66 5.39 4.99
C TRP A 88 7.65 4.57 6.31
N ARG A 89 8.78 4.52 7.03
CA ARG A 89 8.84 3.79 8.31
C ARG A 89 8.02 4.48 9.40
N ALA A 90 7.98 5.80 9.39
CA ALA A 90 7.13 6.57 10.29
C ALA A 90 5.64 6.34 9.99
N ILE A 91 5.26 6.25 8.71
CA ILE A 91 3.89 5.96 8.28
C ILE A 91 3.49 4.53 8.64
N GLU A 92 4.34 3.54 8.36
CA GLU A 92 4.14 2.14 8.78
C GLU A 92 3.92 2.02 10.29
N ALA A 93 4.84 2.56 11.08
CA ALA A 93 4.75 2.53 12.54
C ALA A 93 3.45 3.18 13.04
N GLY A 94 3.09 4.35 12.49
CA GLY A 94 1.87 5.07 12.84
C GLY A 94 0.61 4.28 12.49
N ALA A 95 0.51 3.73 11.29
CA ALA A 95 -0.66 3.01 10.80
C ALA A 95 -0.89 1.70 11.59
N HIS A 96 0.14 0.86 11.73
CA HIS A 96 0.04 -0.42 12.44
C HIS A 96 -0.25 -0.21 13.94
N THR A 97 0.40 0.76 14.58
CA THR A 97 0.11 1.08 15.98
C THR A 97 -1.31 1.63 16.14
N TYR A 98 -1.81 2.42 15.19
CA TYR A 98 -3.16 2.98 15.24
C TYR A 98 -4.23 1.89 15.13
N SER A 99 -4.05 0.89 14.28
CA SER A 99 -4.99 -0.23 14.17
C SER A 99 -5.10 -1.03 15.47
N HIS A 100 -3.99 -1.17 16.18
CA HIS A 100 -3.97 -1.82 17.49
C HIS A 100 -4.52 -0.91 18.61
N TRP A 101 -4.22 0.37 18.55
CA TRP A 101 -4.68 1.38 19.52
C TRP A 101 -6.20 1.49 19.57
N LYS A 102 -6.88 1.41 18.43
CA LYS A 102 -8.30 1.66 18.32
C LYS A 102 -9.14 0.53 18.93
N GLU A 103 -8.93 -0.70 18.55
CA GLU A 103 -9.79 -1.84 18.92
C GLU A 103 -9.07 -3.20 19.01
N GLY A 104 -7.76 -3.21 19.31
CA GLY A 104 -6.94 -4.38 19.10
C GLY A 104 -6.49 -4.52 17.65
N HIS A 105 -6.09 -5.69 17.18
CA HIS A 105 -5.68 -5.85 15.79
C HIS A 105 -6.87 -5.67 14.84
N SER A 106 -7.00 -4.48 14.25
CA SER A 106 -8.07 -4.15 13.31
C SER A 106 -7.53 -3.88 11.90
N SER A 107 -8.39 -4.06 10.88
CA SER A 107 -8.09 -3.67 9.51
C SER A 107 -7.97 -2.14 9.38
N PHE A 108 -7.10 -1.66 8.48
CA PHE A 108 -7.03 -0.25 8.09
C PHE A 108 -8.23 0.17 7.23
N THR A 109 -8.91 -0.81 6.62
CA THR A 109 -10.03 -0.59 5.72
C THR A 109 -11.31 -1.19 6.30
N GLU A 110 -12.43 -0.62 5.86
CA GLU A 110 -13.79 -1.12 6.10
C GLU A 110 -14.46 -1.36 4.76
N TRP A 111 -15.15 -2.48 4.61
CA TRP A 111 -15.84 -2.88 3.40
C TRP A 111 -17.28 -3.25 3.70
N GLU A 112 -18.21 -2.73 2.91
CA GLU A 112 -19.63 -3.01 3.04
C GLU A 112 -20.30 -3.16 1.67
N LYS A 113 -21.31 -4.03 1.57
CA LYS A 113 -22.18 -4.13 0.41
C LYS A 113 -23.30 -3.11 0.58
N THR A 114 -23.56 -2.31 -0.42
CA THR A 114 -24.64 -1.31 -0.44
C THR A 114 -25.96 -1.96 -0.88
N ASP A 115 -27.09 -1.28 -0.65
CA ASP A 115 -28.43 -1.79 -0.97
C ASP A 115 -28.61 -2.12 -2.46
N ASP A 116 -27.89 -1.44 -3.34
CA ASP A 116 -27.90 -1.68 -4.80
C ASP A 116 -26.89 -2.76 -5.24
N GLY A 117 -26.32 -3.51 -4.30
CA GLY A 117 -25.35 -4.57 -4.57
C GLY A 117 -23.94 -4.10 -4.89
N SER A 118 -23.64 -2.78 -4.84
CA SER A 118 -22.32 -2.23 -5.05
C SER A 118 -21.42 -2.48 -3.82
N LEU A 119 -20.11 -2.40 -4.01
CA LEU A 119 -19.10 -2.48 -2.93
C LEU A 119 -18.70 -1.08 -2.51
N LYS A 120 -18.84 -0.76 -1.23
CA LYS A 120 -18.26 0.45 -0.65
C LYS A 120 -17.05 0.11 0.19
N GLY A 121 -15.95 0.82 -0.03
CA GLY A 121 -14.71 0.72 0.75
C GLY A 121 -14.34 2.05 1.39
N THR A 122 -13.79 1.99 2.59
CA THR A 122 -13.28 3.14 3.33
C THR A 122 -11.96 2.78 3.98
N ILE A 123 -11.01 3.71 3.99
CA ILE A 123 -9.76 3.63 4.74
C ILE A 123 -9.60 4.89 5.59
N GLU A 124 -9.19 4.75 6.84
CA GLU A 124 -8.83 5.87 7.72
C GLU A 124 -7.60 5.51 8.56
N ILE A 125 -6.48 6.16 8.28
CA ILE A 125 -5.21 5.92 8.98
C ILE A 125 -4.45 7.23 9.26
N PRO A 126 -3.55 7.27 10.27
CA PRO A 126 -2.60 8.37 10.43
C PRO A 126 -1.70 8.50 9.20
N MET A 127 -1.58 9.71 8.68
CA MET A 127 -0.80 10.00 7.48
C MET A 127 0.04 11.27 7.70
N ALA A 128 1.08 11.17 8.52
CA ALA A 128 1.92 12.30 8.92
C ALA A 128 3.00 12.57 7.87
N ILE A 129 2.60 13.00 6.67
CA ILE A 129 3.48 13.37 5.57
C ILE A 129 3.69 14.88 5.46
N GLY A 130 4.70 15.28 4.67
CA GLY A 130 5.00 16.69 4.39
C GLY A 130 5.55 16.88 2.98
N LEU A 131 5.57 18.17 2.55
CA LEU A 131 6.11 18.60 1.26
C LEU A 131 7.19 19.65 1.38
N VAL A 132 7.42 20.18 2.61
CA VAL A 132 8.36 21.27 2.89
C VAL A 132 9.52 20.71 3.71
N GLY A 133 10.72 20.80 3.17
CA GLY A 133 11.95 20.33 3.83
C GLY A 133 12.26 18.85 3.59
N GLY A 134 13.35 18.37 4.20
CA GLY A 134 13.80 16.98 4.10
C GLY A 134 14.10 16.52 2.66
N ALA A 135 14.00 15.22 2.42
CA ALA A 135 14.26 14.62 1.10
C ALA A 135 13.27 15.12 0.02
N THR A 136 12.01 15.44 0.38
CA THR A 136 11.04 16.02 -0.54
C THR A 136 11.54 17.34 -1.17
N ALA A 137 12.25 18.16 -0.39
CA ALA A 137 12.75 19.45 -0.86
C ALA A 137 14.12 19.36 -1.57
N THR A 138 14.90 18.29 -1.35
CA THR A 138 16.28 18.20 -1.85
C THR A 138 16.48 17.14 -2.92
N HIS A 139 15.76 16.01 -2.84
CA HIS A 139 15.93 14.89 -3.76
C HIS A 139 15.28 15.17 -5.13
N PRO A 140 16.00 15.15 -6.25
CA PRO A 140 15.48 15.51 -7.57
C PRO A 140 14.26 14.65 -8.01
N THR A 141 14.37 13.33 -7.78
CA THR A 141 13.28 12.40 -8.14
C THR A 141 12.01 12.68 -7.33
N ALA A 142 12.13 12.92 -6.01
CA ALA A 142 10.97 13.25 -5.18
C ALA A 142 10.28 14.54 -5.65
N LYS A 143 11.04 15.58 -5.99
CA LYS A 143 10.51 16.81 -6.60
C LYS A 143 9.75 16.53 -7.90
N THR A 144 10.31 15.66 -8.75
CA THR A 144 9.67 15.28 -10.02
C THR A 144 8.38 14.51 -9.77
N CYS A 145 8.35 13.57 -8.84
CA CYS A 145 7.15 12.82 -8.47
C CYS A 145 6.05 13.73 -7.92
N VAL A 146 6.39 14.65 -7.00
CA VAL A 146 5.43 15.64 -6.50
C VAL A 146 4.87 16.53 -7.61
N LYS A 147 5.73 16.94 -8.57
CA LYS A 147 5.32 17.72 -9.73
C LYS A 147 4.40 16.93 -10.68
N ILE A 148 4.66 15.64 -10.89
CA ILE A 148 3.79 14.76 -11.69
C ILE A 148 2.40 14.65 -11.06
N LEU A 149 2.33 14.57 -9.72
CA LEU A 149 1.07 14.54 -8.98
C LEU A 149 0.33 15.89 -8.96
N ASP A 150 0.97 16.96 -9.43
CA ASP A 150 0.45 18.34 -9.45
C ASP A 150 -0.03 18.85 -8.08
N VAL A 151 0.60 18.37 -7.03
CA VAL A 151 0.26 18.73 -5.65
C VAL A 151 0.81 20.12 -5.33
N LYS A 152 -0.06 21.01 -4.88
CA LYS A 152 0.26 22.42 -4.60
C LYS A 152 1.13 22.58 -3.34
N ILE A 153 2.09 23.51 -3.38
CA ILE A 153 2.89 23.91 -2.24
C ILE A 153 2.72 25.43 -2.06
N PRO A 154 2.31 25.95 -0.89
CA PRO A 154 1.98 25.25 0.37
C PRO A 154 0.56 24.66 0.39
N GLY A 155 0.30 23.76 1.34
CA GLY A 155 -1.05 23.21 1.59
C GLY A 155 -1.28 21.80 1.01
N GLY A 156 -0.56 21.41 -0.02
CA GLY A 156 -0.76 20.15 -0.71
C GLY A 156 -0.39 18.88 0.07
N ALA A 157 0.14 18.98 1.30
CA ALA A 157 0.39 17.80 2.12
C ALA A 157 -0.90 17.06 2.46
N ALA A 158 -2.02 17.77 2.66
CA ALA A 158 -3.33 17.15 2.85
C ALA A 158 -3.80 16.42 1.59
N GLU A 159 -3.64 17.04 0.41
CA GLU A 159 -3.97 16.45 -0.88
C GLU A 159 -3.11 15.21 -1.15
N LEU A 160 -1.79 15.29 -0.96
CA LEU A 160 -0.89 14.15 -1.10
C LEU A 160 -1.27 13.00 -0.17
N SER A 161 -1.65 13.30 1.09
CA SER A 161 -2.10 12.27 2.03
C SER A 161 -3.37 11.57 1.57
N GLN A 162 -4.31 12.31 0.94
CA GLN A 162 -5.53 11.73 0.36
C GLN A 162 -5.22 10.85 -0.85
N VAL A 163 -4.29 11.26 -1.72
CA VAL A 163 -3.82 10.44 -2.85
C VAL A 163 -3.21 9.14 -2.33
N ILE A 164 -2.28 9.20 -1.37
CA ILE A 164 -1.63 8.02 -0.79
C ILE A 164 -2.67 7.09 -0.16
N CYS A 165 -3.60 7.64 0.61
CA CYS A 165 -4.66 6.89 1.26
C CYS A 165 -5.58 6.19 0.23
N SER A 166 -5.93 6.88 -0.86
CA SER A 166 -6.73 6.32 -1.96
C SER A 166 -6.00 5.17 -2.67
N VAL A 167 -4.69 5.30 -2.88
CA VAL A 167 -3.88 4.21 -3.44
C VAL A 167 -3.89 2.99 -2.52
N GLY A 168 -3.79 3.19 -1.20
CA GLY A 168 -3.90 2.11 -0.22
C GLY A 168 -5.24 1.37 -0.29
N LEU A 169 -6.35 2.11 -0.42
CA LEU A 169 -7.69 1.53 -0.58
C LEU A 169 -7.81 0.72 -1.87
N CYS A 170 -7.35 1.28 -3.00
CA CYS A 170 -7.35 0.58 -4.29
C CYS A 170 -6.46 -0.67 -4.28
N GLN A 171 -5.30 -0.61 -3.63
CA GLN A 171 -4.40 -1.75 -3.45
C GLN A 171 -5.08 -2.88 -2.69
N ASN A 172 -5.80 -2.54 -1.62
CA ASN A 172 -6.55 -3.53 -0.84
C ASN A 172 -7.70 -4.16 -1.64
N LEU A 173 -8.46 -3.33 -2.39
CA LEU A 173 -9.50 -3.84 -3.29
C LEU A 173 -8.93 -4.86 -4.28
N GLY A 174 -7.81 -4.54 -4.93
CA GLY A 174 -7.17 -5.44 -5.87
C GLY A 174 -6.80 -6.80 -5.25
N ALA A 175 -6.26 -6.76 -4.02
CA ALA A 175 -5.90 -7.97 -3.28
C ALA A 175 -7.13 -8.79 -2.88
N LEU A 176 -8.18 -8.16 -2.32
CA LEU A 176 -9.42 -8.83 -1.92
C LEU A 176 -10.15 -9.42 -3.14
N ARG A 177 -10.24 -8.67 -4.25
CA ARG A 177 -10.84 -9.16 -5.49
C ARG A 177 -10.09 -10.39 -6.03
N ALA A 178 -8.75 -10.38 -6.01
CA ALA A 178 -7.99 -11.54 -6.43
C ALA A 178 -8.23 -12.76 -5.53
N LEU A 179 -8.34 -12.56 -4.20
CA LEU A 179 -8.68 -13.62 -3.26
C LEU A 179 -10.09 -14.19 -3.50
N ALA A 180 -11.05 -13.32 -3.79
CA ALA A 180 -12.45 -13.68 -4.02
C ALA A 180 -12.70 -14.35 -5.39
N SER A 181 -11.73 -14.28 -6.31
CA SER A 181 -11.90 -14.81 -7.69
C SER A 181 -10.87 -15.88 -8.04
N GLU A 182 -9.78 -15.49 -8.69
CA GLU A 182 -8.78 -16.42 -9.25
C GLU A 182 -7.67 -16.83 -8.27
N GLY A 183 -7.60 -16.19 -7.11
CA GLY A 183 -6.54 -16.36 -6.12
C GLY A 183 -5.28 -15.53 -6.44
N ILE A 184 -4.62 -15.07 -5.37
CA ILE A 184 -3.42 -14.21 -5.48
C ILE A 184 -2.27 -14.90 -6.23
N GLN A 185 -2.15 -16.22 -6.09
CA GLN A 185 -1.04 -16.98 -6.66
C GLN A 185 -1.00 -16.92 -8.20
N ARG A 186 -2.17 -16.87 -8.86
CA ARG A 186 -2.27 -16.80 -10.32
C ARG A 186 -1.73 -15.48 -10.87
N GLY A 187 -2.03 -14.36 -10.22
CA GLY A 187 -1.48 -13.06 -10.58
C GLY A 187 0.03 -12.99 -10.36
N HIS A 188 0.52 -13.51 -9.23
CA HIS A 188 1.96 -13.59 -8.92
C HIS A 188 2.72 -14.48 -9.89
N MET A 189 2.13 -15.61 -10.33
CA MET A 189 2.76 -16.48 -11.33
C MET A 189 2.98 -15.78 -12.67
N GLY A 190 2.08 -14.88 -13.07
CA GLY A 190 2.25 -14.08 -14.28
C GLY A 190 3.47 -13.15 -14.23
N LEU A 191 3.64 -12.44 -13.13
CA LEU A 191 4.81 -11.59 -12.89
C LEU A 191 6.10 -12.41 -12.75
N HIS A 192 6.04 -13.52 -12.04
CA HIS A 192 7.19 -14.41 -11.86
C HIS A 192 7.64 -15.02 -13.19
N ALA A 193 6.73 -15.47 -14.04
CA ALA A 193 7.04 -15.99 -15.36
C ALA A 193 7.74 -14.94 -16.24
N ARG A 194 7.30 -13.67 -16.18
CA ARG A 194 7.93 -12.57 -16.94
C ARG A 194 9.34 -12.24 -16.41
N ASN A 195 9.50 -12.15 -15.10
CA ASN A 195 10.81 -11.93 -14.47
C ASN A 195 11.78 -13.08 -14.80
N LEU A 196 11.28 -14.30 -14.75
CA LEU A 196 12.06 -15.49 -15.08
C LEU A 196 12.48 -15.49 -16.56
N ALA A 197 11.59 -15.07 -17.48
CA ALA A 197 11.92 -14.93 -18.89
C ALA A 197 13.08 -13.93 -19.10
N VAL A 198 13.07 -12.80 -18.40
CA VAL A 198 14.19 -11.85 -18.43
C VAL A 198 15.46 -12.45 -17.84
N GLN A 199 15.36 -13.16 -16.74
CA GLN A 199 16.50 -13.78 -16.04
C GLN A 199 17.21 -14.80 -16.90
N VAL A 200 16.49 -15.61 -17.68
CA VAL A 200 17.07 -16.59 -18.61
C VAL A 200 17.53 -15.98 -19.95
N GLY A 201 17.45 -14.64 -20.07
CA GLY A 201 18.00 -13.89 -21.19
C GLY A 201 17.08 -13.72 -22.41
N ALA A 202 15.75 -13.85 -22.23
CA ALA A 202 14.79 -13.46 -23.25
C ALA A 202 14.79 -11.94 -23.46
N LYS A 203 14.60 -11.48 -24.71
CA LYS A 203 14.63 -10.05 -25.09
C LYS A 203 13.42 -9.65 -25.90
N GLY A 204 12.97 -8.42 -25.70
CA GLY A 204 11.87 -7.85 -26.50
C GLY A 204 10.61 -8.74 -26.46
N LYS A 205 10.09 -9.11 -27.61
CA LYS A 205 8.88 -9.97 -27.73
C LYS A 205 9.05 -11.40 -27.18
N GLU A 206 10.28 -11.92 -27.11
CA GLU A 206 10.53 -13.24 -26.52
C GLU A 206 10.05 -13.31 -25.07
N ILE A 207 10.14 -12.21 -24.31
CA ILE A 207 9.72 -12.15 -22.90
C ILE A 207 8.25 -12.50 -22.76
N ASP A 208 7.38 -11.88 -23.57
CA ASP A 208 5.94 -12.08 -23.50
C ASP A 208 5.55 -13.50 -23.95
N ILE A 209 6.17 -13.98 -25.04
CA ILE A 209 5.94 -15.32 -25.59
C ILE A 209 6.37 -16.39 -24.58
N LEU A 210 7.57 -16.24 -24.00
CA LEU A 210 8.10 -17.19 -23.02
C LEU A 210 7.27 -17.17 -21.73
N ALA A 211 6.90 -15.99 -21.22
CA ALA A 211 6.07 -15.87 -20.02
C ALA A 211 4.71 -16.54 -20.20
N GLU A 212 4.09 -16.41 -21.38
CA GLU A 212 2.80 -17.04 -21.68
C GLU A 212 2.93 -18.58 -21.77
N LYS A 213 3.94 -19.10 -22.46
CA LYS A 213 4.20 -20.54 -22.53
C LYS A 213 4.52 -21.14 -21.14
N LEU A 214 5.26 -20.41 -20.27
CA LEU A 214 5.52 -20.84 -18.90
C LEU A 214 4.23 -20.95 -18.08
N LYS A 215 3.33 -19.97 -18.18
CA LYS A 215 2.01 -20.02 -17.52
C LYS A 215 1.19 -21.23 -17.99
N GLN A 216 1.11 -21.45 -19.30
CA GLN A 216 0.36 -22.56 -19.89
C GLN A 216 0.94 -23.93 -19.48
N SER A 217 2.25 -24.03 -19.29
CA SER A 217 2.90 -25.26 -18.83
C SER A 217 2.62 -25.61 -17.36
N GLY A 218 2.12 -24.62 -16.56
CA GLY A 218 1.96 -24.75 -15.11
C GLY A 218 3.27 -24.88 -14.33
N LYS A 219 4.42 -24.80 -14.99
CA LYS A 219 5.76 -24.98 -14.39
C LYS A 219 6.62 -23.73 -14.62
N VAL A 220 6.49 -22.77 -13.70
CA VAL A 220 7.26 -21.52 -13.76
C VAL A 220 8.59 -21.71 -13.01
N ARG A 221 9.58 -22.29 -13.71
CA ARG A 221 10.91 -22.64 -13.20
C ARG A 221 11.99 -22.33 -14.23
N ALA A 222 13.23 -22.06 -13.76
CA ALA A 222 14.33 -21.62 -14.63
C ALA A 222 14.69 -22.65 -15.71
N ASP A 223 14.80 -23.94 -15.33
CA ASP A 223 15.08 -25.04 -16.24
C ASP A 223 14.06 -25.10 -17.39
N LYS A 224 12.78 -24.97 -17.08
CA LYS A 224 11.71 -24.98 -18.10
C LYS A 224 11.72 -23.71 -18.96
N ALA A 225 12.08 -22.59 -18.37
CA ALA A 225 12.21 -21.33 -19.11
C ALA A 225 13.35 -21.38 -20.15
N GLU A 226 14.49 -21.95 -19.79
CA GLU A 226 15.62 -22.16 -20.71
C GLU A 226 15.26 -23.10 -21.86
N GLU A 227 14.59 -24.22 -21.56
CA GLU A 227 14.10 -25.18 -22.56
C GLU A 227 13.17 -24.49 -23.59
N ILE A 228 12.12 -23.79 -23.10
CA ILE A 228 11.16 -23.11 -23.96
C ILE A 228 11.82 -21.97 -24.73
N LEU A 229 12.76 -21.23 -24.14
CA LEU A 229 13.48 -20.17 -24.84
C LEU A 229 14.32 -20.73 -26.00
N ALA A 230 14.97 -21.88 -25.79
CA ALA A 230 15.70 -22.57 -26.85
C ALA A 230 14.79 -23.03 -27.99
N GLU A 231 13.54 -23.41 -27.70
CA GLU A 231 12.53 -23.73 -28.72
C GLU A 231 12.04 -22.49 -29.49
N ILE A 232 11.87 -21.34 -28.81
CA ILE A 232 11.44 -20.07 -29.45
C ILE A 232 12.50 -19.55 -30.42
N ARG A 233 13.77 -19.86 -30.18
CA ARG A 233 14.92 -19.38 -30.97
C ARG A 233 15.32 -20.30 -32.13
N LYS A 234 14.72 -21.49 -32.23
CA LYS A 234 14.87 -22.40 -33.39
C LYS A 234 13.94 -22.01 -34.53
#